data_4b5f4b5c8d11b4aa44231751cffdd11f
#
_entry.id   4b5f4b5c8d11b4aa44231751cffdd11f
#
_cell.length_a   1.000
_cell.length_b   1.000
_cell.length_c   1.000
_cell.angle_alpha   90.00
_cell.angle_beta   90.00
_cell.angle_gamma   90.00
#
_symmetry.space_group_name_H-M   'P 1'
#
loop_
_entity.id
_entity.type
_entity.pdbx_description
1 polymer ?
#
loop_
_entity_poly.entity_id
_entity_poly.type
_entity_poly.pdbx_seq_one_letter_code
_entity_poly.pdbx_strand_id
1 'polypeptide(L)'
;MQMKKVLLVAMIGATMSLASCSDKDEPAIPSVNTEVTDTEMKVSGTWAAGSEIKLDRHLVIPEGESLTIEPGAKVIVSTSGVGINHTPIEIIVKGNLYVLGSEKQPVLFTVEESKRTPSNTFAGLWGGIVATETCAEMVIDHAVIEYTGGQVIEGSPSATAGIYTAGDDAYPQITTNIINGKYVITNSIIRNGWSDGIYLMGGSAIIAGNVFAANGYSGAEAVNIKAGVRADIAGNIMFSPNTNGLKLSSSGQSETRGQAIANAYNNTIVNAGWRRDGEKGGCVYVEKNCLATVVNNLMVNCKFRAMTPNYKNPNASDAGFDDKSVIDYNMYVSGTQKSPIVYPEESNVAYSYEGYNYKHKNYNPAVDTHSVIAAKDNLVNPRFVNFDINAVGLTEYGYNSDWDFHLSADSPALGATSASVAPSFANGLEINGKLYQSPALKPCYGAFATK
;
A
#
# COMPACT_ATOMS: atom_id res chain seq x y z
N MET A 1 -1.33 -48.23 10.05
CA MET A 1 -2.34 -48.28 9.00
C MET A 1 -1.94 -47.28 7.95
N GLN A 2 -1.41 -47.77 6.80
CA GLN A 2 -0.84 -46.88 5.78
C GLN A 2 -1.97 -46.24 4.99
N MET A 3 -2.06 -44.90 5.03
CA MET A 3 -2.91 -44.15 4.12
C MET A 3 -2.25 -44.05 2.75
N LYS A 4 -2.89 -44.63 1.74
CA LYS A 4 -2.49 -44.52 0.33
C LYS A 4 -2.75 -43.10 -0.15
N LYS A 5 -1.70 -42.40 -0.59
CA LYS A 5 -1.83 -41.18 -1.36
C LYS A 5 -2.43 -41.53 -2.72
N VAL A 6 -3.60 -40.98 -3.04
CA VAL A 6 -4.17 -41.02 -4.38
C VAL A 6 -3.70 -39.77 -5.10
N LEU A 7 -2.79 -39.96 -6.04
CA LEU A 7 -2.36 -38.92 -6.98
C LEU A 7 -3.36 -38.88 -8.11
N LEU A 8 -4.20 -37.87 -8.17
CA LEU A 8 -5.09 -37.64 -9.31
C LEU A 8 -4.44 -36.62 -10.24
N VAL A 9 -3.73 -37.10 -11.24
CA VAL A 9 -3.20 -36.27 -12.32
C VAL A 9 -4.32 -36.15 -13.37
N ALA A 10 -4.99 -35.01 -13.45
CA ALA A 10 -5.90 -34.72 -14.53
C ALA A 10 -5.11 -34.19 -15.74
N MET A 11 -4.63 -35.07 -16.58
CA MET A 11 -4.19 -34.74 -17.93
C MET A 11 -5.43 -34.61 -18.84
N ILE A 12 -5.76 -33.38 -19.23
CA ILE A 12 -6.65 -33.18 -20.38
C ILE A 12 -5.74 -33.07 -21.61
N GLY A 13 -5.44 -34.21 -22.18
CA GLY A 13 -4.81 -34.34 -23.49
C GLY A 13 -5.87 -34.54 -24.56
N ALA A 14 -6.15 -33.53 -25.37
CA ALA A 14 -6.84 -33.69 -26.61
C ALA A 14 -5.82 -33.79 -27.75
N THR A 15 -5.43 -34.97 -28.13
CA THR A 15 -4.68 -35.21 -29.37
C THR A 15 -5.64 -35.29 -30.55
N MET A 16 -5.61 -34.27 -31.40
CA MET A 16 -6.02 -34.42 -32.81
C MET A 16 -4.83 -34.07 -33.67
N SER A 17 -4.21 -35.13 -34.22
CA SER A 17 -3.23 -35.05 -35.27
C SER A 17 -3.92 -34.83 -36.61
N LEU A 18 -3.75 -33.65 -37.18
CA LEU A 18 -3.86 -33.47 -38.63
C LEU A 18 -2.62 -32.67 -39.08
N ALA A 19 -1.77 -33.34 -39.82
CA ALA A 19 -0.62 -32.77 -40.48
C ALA A 19 -1.08 -31.81 -41.59
N SER A 20 -0.70 -30.55 -41.46
CA SER A 20 -0.63 -29.63 -42.62
C SER A 20 0.49 -28.63 -42.33
N CYS A 21 1.50 -28.63 -43.19
CA CYS A 21 2.60 -27.69 -43.20
C CYS A 21 2.08 -26.27 -43.50
N SER A 22 2.30 -25.35 -42.59
CA SER A 22 2.59 -23.96 -42.90
C SER A 22 3.23 -23.30 -41.66
N ASP A 23 4.48 -22.91 -41.79
CA ASP A 23 5.20 -22.08 -40.80
C ASP A 23 4.43 -20.79 -40.56
N LYS A 24 3.70 -20.74 -39.46
CA LYS A 24 3.34 -19.52 -38.75
C LYS A 24 3.53 -19.84 -37.29
N ASP A 25 4.41 -19.11 -36.63
CA ASP A 25 4.57 -19.10 -35.18
C ASP A 25 3.20 -18.81 -34.54
N GLU A 26 2.46 -19.86 -34.17
CA GLU A 26 1.30 -19.70 -33.28
C GLU A 26 1.86 -19.29 -31.92
N PRO A 27 1.33 -18.21 -31.31
CA PRO A 27 1.75 -17.85 -29.97
C PRO A 27 1.48 -19.03 -29.04
N ALA A 28 2.52 -19.42 -28.29
CA ALA A 28 2.43 -20.50 -27.32
C ALA A 28 1.28 -20.22 -26.36
N ILE A 29 0.36 -21.18 -26.20
CA ILE A 29 -0.74 -21.07 -25.22
C ILE A 29 -0.10 -20.99 -23.83
N PRO A 30 -0.39 -19.95 -23.03
CA PRO A 30 0.15 -19.84 -21.68
C PRO A 30 -0.17 -21.09 -20.87
N SER A 31 0.85 -21.72 -20.31
CA SER A 31 0.68 -22.92 -19.49
C SER A 31 0.60 -22.57 -18.02
N VAL A 32 -0.34 -23.18 -17.31
CA VAL A 32 -0.48 -23.08 -15.86
C VAL A 32 -0.23 -24.44 -15.25
N ASN A 33 0.67 -24.51 -14.28
CA ASN A 33 0.86 -25.69 -13.44
C ASN A 33 0.07 -25.52 -12.16
N THR A 34 -0.75 -26.50 -11.82
CA THR A 34 -1.60 -26.43 -10.61
C THR A 34 -1.55 -27.76 -9.86
N GLU A 35 -1.23 -27.67 -8.56
CA GLU A 35 -1.33 -28.77 -7.60
C GLU A 35 -2.31 -28.37 -6.51
N VAL A 36 -3.31 -29.20 -6.23
CA VAL A 36 -4.40 -28.89 -5.29
C VAL A 36 -4.42 -29.89 -4.14
N THR A 37 -4.49 -29.34 -2.92
CA THR A 37 -4.79 -30.08 -1.68
C THR A 37 -6.12 -29.59 -1.08
N ASP A 38 -6.52 -30.11 0.07
CA ASP A 38 -7.75 -29.66 0.74
C ASP A 38 -7.68 -28.21 1.21
N THR A 39 -6.48 -27.69 1.50
CA THR A 39 -6.29 -26.35 2.07
C THR A 39 -5.50 -25.38 1.17
N GLU A 40 -4.76 -25.87 0.20
CA GLU A 40 -3.87 -25.07 -0.63
C GLU A 40 -4.00 -25.42 -2.11
N MET A 41 -3.83 -24.42 -2.95
CA MET A 41 -3.61 -24.51 -4.38
C MET A 41 -2.26 -23.91 -4.71
N LYS A 42 -1.30 -24.74 -5.13
CA LYS A 42 -0.01 -24.29 -5.62
C LYS A 42 -0.12 -24.00 -7.11
N VAL A 43 0.33 -22.84 -7.52
CA VAL A 43 0.21 -22.39 -8.91
C VAL A 43 1.48 -21.72 -9.39
N SER A 44 1.89 -22.05 -10.61
CA SER A 44 2.91 -21.34 -11.38
C SER A 44 2.54 -21.25 -12.85
N GLY A 45 3.22 -20.40 -13.61
CA GLY A 45 2.94 -20.18 -15.03
C GLY A 45 2.17 -18.87 -15.26
N THR A 46 1.16 -18.91 -16.12
CA THR A 46 0.45 -17.68 -16.52
C THR A 46 -1.06 -17.87 -16.48
N TRP A 47 -1.74 -17.01 -15.74
CA TRP A 47 -3.19 -16.83 -15.87
C TRP A 47 -3.47 -15.85 -17.02
N ALA A 48 -4.15 -16.35 -18.05
CA ALA A 48 -4.39 -15.60 -19.27
C ALA A 48 -5.28 -14.37 -19.05
N ALA A 49 -5.18 -13.42 -19.97
CA ALA A 49 -5.99 -12.21 -19.97
C ALA A 49 -7.49 -12.50 -19.90
N GLY A 50 -8.18 -11.76 -19.04
CA GLY A 50 -9.63 -11.89 -18.84
C GLY A 50 -10.08 -13.17 -18.14
N SER A 51 -9.18 -14.02 -17.65
CA SER A 51 -9.54 -15.25 -16.92
C SER A 51 -10.24 -14.93 -15.60
N GLU A 52 -11.14 -15.83 -15.15
CA GLU A 52 -11.80 -15.77 -13.85
C GLU A 52 -11.34 -16.95 -13.00
N ILE A 53 -10.69 -16.65 -11.88
CA ILE A 53 -10.15 -17.61 -10.94
C ILE A 53 -10.95 -17.51 -9.63
N LYS A 54 -11.52 -18.62 -9.18
CA LYS A 54 -12.19 -18.71 -7.88
C LYS A 54 -11.26 -19.38 -6.87
N LEU A 55 -10.92 -18.67 -5.81
CA LEU A 55 -10.09 -19.18 -4.72
C LEU A 55 -11.00 -19.60 -3.56
N ASP A 56 -11.06 -20.90 -3.30
CA ASP A 56 -11.73 -21.49 -2.15
C ASP A 56 -10.75 -22.04 -1.10
N ARG A 57 -9.44 -21.84 -1.32
CA ARG A 57 -8.31 -22.26 -0.49
C ARG A 57 -7.15 -21.29 -0.62
N HIS A 58 -6.12 -21.43 0.21
CA HIS A 58 -4.93 -20.60 0.10
C HIS A 58 -4.27 -20.79 -1.27
N LEU A 59 -3.86 -19.68 -1.90
CA LEU A 59 -3.04 -19.73 -3.11
C LEU A 59 -1.56 -19.67 -2.69
N VAL A 60 -0.76 -20.60 -3.19
CA VAL A 60 0.68 -20.64 -2.96
C VAL A 60 1.42 -20.58 -4.27
N ILE A 61 2.29 -19.61 -4.43
CA ILE A 61 3.26 -19.59 -5.52
C ILE A 61 4.55 -20.22 -4.96
N PRO A 62 4.95 -21.41 -5.46
CA PRO A 62 6.08 -22.14 -4.90
C PRO A 62 7.41 -21.38 -5.04
N GLU A 63 8.33 -21.63 -4.12
CA GLU A 63 9.69 -21.10 -4.17
C GLU A 63 10.39 -21.52 -5.49
N GLY A 64 11.11 -20.58 -6.10
CA GLY A 64 11.77 -20.77 -7.37
C GLY A 64 10.85 -20.73 -8.60
N GLU A 65 9.55 -20.64 -8.38
CA GLU A 65 8.54 -20.56 -9.44
C GLU A 65 7.99 -19.13 -9.57
N SER A 66 7.24 -18.91 -10.64
CA SER A 66 6.61 -17.61 -10.87
C SER A 66 5.16 -17.76 -11.35
N LEU A 67 4.30 -16.83 -10.92
CA LEU A 67 2.96 -16.68 -11.47
C LEU A 67 2.85 -15.30 -12.13
N THR A 68 2.48 -15.30 -13.41
CA THR A 68 2.10 -14.10 -14.14
C THR A 68 0.58 -14.03 -14.25
N ILE A 69 0.00 -12.89 -13.96
CA ILE A 69 -1.45 -12.64 -14.11
C ILE A 69 -1.64 -11.52 -15.14
N GLU A 70 -2.26 -11.86 -16.25
CA GLU A 70 -2.43 -10.97 -17.38
C GLU A 70 -3.63 -10.02 -17.26
N PRO A 71 -3.71 -8.95 -18.10
CA PRO A 71 -4.73 -7.91 -17.98
C PRO A 71 -6.18 -8.43 -17.98
N GLY A 72 -7.00 -7.85 -17.10
CA GLY A 72 -8.43 -8.17 -17.00
C GLY A 72 -8.75 -9.47 -16.27
N ALA A 73 -7.76 -10.21 -15.79
CA ALA A 73 -7.99 -11.38 -14.97
C ALA A 73 -8.69 -11.00 -13.65
N LYS A 74 -9.57 -11.88 -13.17
CA LYS A 74 -10.34 -11.69 -11.93
C LYS A 74 -10.05 -12.83 -10.97
N VAL A 75 -9.55 -12.52 -9.81
CA VAL A 75 -9.32 -13.45 -8.70
C VAL A 75 -10.41 -13.20 -7.66
N ILE A 76 -11.38 -14.12 -7.60
CA ILE A 76 -12.53 -14.03 -6.70
C ILE A 76 -12.27 -14.94 -5.51
N VAL A 77 -12.04 -14.34 -4.35
CA VAL A 77 -11.69 -15.05 -3.13
C VAL A 77 -12.95 -15.37 -2.33
N SER A 78 -13.11 -16.64 -1.96
CA SER A 78 -14.24 -17.08 -1.13
C SER A 78 -14.13 -16.47 0.27
N THR A 79 -15.27 -16.03 0.78
CA THR A 79 -15.39 -15.45 2.13
C THR A 79 -15.65 -16.51 3.21
N SER A 80 -15.69 -17.79 2.84
CA SER A 80 -15.94 -18.90 3.79
C SER A 80 -14.71 -19.27 4.61
N GLY A 81 -13.52 -18.85 4.18
CA GLY A 81 -12.27 -19.31 4.76
C GLY A 81 -11.93 -20.78 4.47
N VAL A 82 -10.83 -21.27 4.99
CA VAL A 82 -10.27 -22.59 4.76
C VAL A 82 -10.36 -23.45 5.99
N GLY A 83 -10.74 -24.71 5.82
CA GLY A 83 -10.78 -25.72 6.88
C GLY A 83 -11.83 -25.45 7.96
N ILE A 84 -11.77 -26.20 9.05
CA ILE A 84 -12.74 -26.14 10.16
C ILE A 84 -12.68 -24.81 10.92
N ASN A 85 -11.52 -24.14 10.92
CA ASN A 85 -11.31 -22.87 11.59
C ASN A 85 -11.72 -21.66 10.74
N HIS A 86 -12.17 -21.88 9.50
CA HIS A 86 -12.50 -20.81 8.56
C HIS A 86 -11.37 -19.79 8.40
N THR A 87 -10.13 -20.28 8.30
CA THR A 87 -8.93 -19.44 8.16
C THR A 87 -9.07 -18.55 6.93
N PRO A 88 -8.93 -17.21 7.07
CA PRO A 88 -9.01 -16.31 5.93
C PRO A 88 -8.05 -16.71 4.82
N ILE A 89 -8.52 -16.75 3.59
CA ILE A 89 -7.72 -17.17 2.44
C ILE A 89 -6.57 -16.18 2.22
N GLU A 90 -5.35 -16.69 2.11
CA GLU A 90 -4.15 -15.92 1.79
C GLU A 90 -3.63 -16.27 0.40
N ILE A 91 -2.99 -15.29 -0.24
CA ILE A 91 -2.12 -15.49 -1.40
C ILE A 91 -0.68 -15.44 -0.90
N ILE A 92 -0.05 -16.61 -0.78
CA ILE A 92 1.31 -16.78 -0.26
C ILE A 92 2.30 -16.83 -1.42
N VAL A 93 3.16 -15.82 -1.48
CA VAL A 93 4.17 -15.72 -2.53
C VAL A 93 5.53 -16.15 -1.98
N LYS A 94 5.88 -17.42 -2.18
CA LYS A 94 7.21 -17.98 -1.89
C LYS A 94 8.16 -17.82 -3.08
N GLY A 95 7.61 -17.90 -4.30
CA GLY A 95 8.29 -17.59 -5.55
C GLY A 95 8.11 -16.13 -5.96
N ASN A 96 7.87 -15.88 -7.24
CA ASN A 96 7.67 -14.52 -7.76
C ASN A 96 6.23 -14.32 -8.24
N LEU A 97 5.70 -13.10 -8.09
CA LEU A 97 4.37 -12.75 -8.57
C LEU A 97 4.44 -11.54 -9.50
N TYR A 98 3.88 -11.68 -10.69
CA TYR A 98 3.80 -10.61 -11.68
C TYR A 98 2.33 -10.36 -12.07
N VAL A 99 1.71 -9.35 -11.46
CA VAL A 99 0.37 -8.89 -11.79
C VAL A 99 0.52 -7.75 -12.79
N LEU A 100 0.16 -8.00 -14.04
CA LEU A 100 0.41 -7.13 -15.18
C LEU A 100 -0.90 -6.67 -15.82
N GLY A 101 -1.68 -5.88 -15.08
CA GLY A 101 -2.88 -5.27 -15.61
C GLY A 101 -2.61 -4.13 -16.60
N SER A 102 -3.66 -3.46 -16.99
CA SER A 102 -3.60 -2.22 -17.77
C SER A 102 -4.67 -1.25 -17.29
N GLU A 103 -4.56 0.03 -17.63
CA GLU A 103 -5.54 1.04 -17.27
C GLU A 103 -6.98 0.64 -17.68
N LYS A 104 -7.13 0.06 -18.86
CA LYS A 104 -8.43 -0.37 -19.39
C LYS A 104 -8.88 -1.74 -18.88
N GLN A 105 -7.95 -2.57 -18.45
CA GLN A 105 -8.16 -3.95 -18.02
C GLN A 105 -7.34 -4.25 -16.77
N PRO A 106 -7.67 -3.65 -15.62
CA PRO A 106 -6.98 -3.96 -14.38
C PRO A 106 -7.21 -5.41 -13.97
N VAL A 107 -6.25 -5.97 -13.24
CA VAL A 107 -6.43 -7.27 -12.58
C VAL A 107 -7.22 -7.03 -11.28
N LEU A 108 -8.24 -7.83 -11.04
CA LEU A 108 -9.12 -7.66 -9.88
C LEU A 108 -8.90 -8.77 -8.85
N PHE A 109 -8.52 -8.41 -7.62
CA PHE A 109 -8.53 -9.28 -6.45
C PHE A 109 -9.68 -8.83 -5.54
N THR A 110 -10.74 -9.64 -5.47
CA THR A 110 -11.98 -9.26 -4.78
C THR A 110 -12.71 -10.48 -4.23
N VAL A 111 -13.89 -10.27 -3.71
CA VAL A 111 -14.80 -11.30 -3.20
C VAL A 111 -16.01 -11.45 -4.12
N GLU A 112 -16.90 -12.38 -3.82
CA GLU A 112 -18.15 -12.56 -4.57
C GLU A 112 -18.96 -11.26 -4.63
N GLU A 113 -19.63 -11.03 -5.74
CA GLU A 113 -20.36 -9.78 -6.02
C GLU A 113 -21.37 -9.41 -4.91
N SER A 114 -22.07 -10.41 -4.39
CA SER A 114 -23.03 -10.23 -3.29
C SER A 114 -22.40 -9.72 -1.98
N LYS A 115 -21.08 -9.82 -1.85
CA LYS A 115 -20.30 -9.37 -0.68
C LYS A 115 -19.68 -7.99 -0.88
N ARG A 116 -19.67 -7.46 -2.10
CA ARG A 116 -19.08 -6.14 -2.42
C ARG A 116 -20.06 -5.02 -2.04
N THR A 117 -20.29 -4.85 -0.75
CA THR A 117 -21.23 -3.85 -0.23
C THR A 117 -20.51 -2.85 0.68
N PRO A 118 -21.01 -1.61 0.84
CA PRO A 118 -20.45 -0.64 1.77
C PRO A 118 -20.34 -1.16 3.21
N SER A 119 -21.28 -1.99 3.66
CA SER A 119 -21.25 -2.61 5.00
C SER A 119 -20.06 -3.58 5.19
N ASN A 120 -19.48 -4.07 4.12
CA ASN A 120 -18.36 -4.99 4.15
C ASN A 120 -17.01 -4.32 3.93
N THR A 121 -16.96 -2.99 3.80
CA THR A 121 -15.71 -2.24 3.55
C THR A 121 -14.59 -2.62 4.50
N PHE A 122 -14.92 -2.83 5.78
CA PHE A 122 -13.95 -3.21 6.82
C PHE A 122 -14.26 -4.59 7.44
N ALA A 123 -14.85 -5.49 6.69
CA ALA A 123 -15.22 -6.80 7.24
C ALA A 123 -14.07 -7.82 7.24
N GLY A 124 -12.95 -7.53 6.58
CA GLY A 124 -11.80 -8.44 6.55
C GLY A 124 -12.16 -9.80 5.95
N LEU A 125 -12.78 -9.79 4.76
CA LEU A 125 -13.43 -10.98 4.20
C LEU A 125 -12.46 -12.05 3.70
N TRP A 126 -11.19 -11.70 3.47
CA TRP A 126 -10.10 -12.60 3.15
C TRP A 126 -8.78 -12.03 3.69
N GLY A 127 -7.68 -12.76 3.59
CA GLY A 127 -6.39 -12.33 4.08
C GLY A 127 -5.82 -11.17 3.26
N GLY A 128 -4.83 -11.46 2.48
CA GLY A 128 -4.10 -10.52 1.63
C GLY A 128 -3.07 -11.24 0.80
N ILE A 129 -2.19 -10.47 0.16
CA ILE A 129 -1.04 -10.96 -0.62
C ILE A 129 0.20 -10.88 0.28
N VAL A 130 0.79 -12.01 0.64
CA VAL A 130 1.90 -12.12 1.58
C VAL A 130 3.13 -12.68 0.88
N ALA A 131 4.08 -11.80 0.55
CA ALA A 131 5.39 -12.20 0.06
C ALA A 131 6.25 -12.68 1.25
N THR A 132 6.71 -13.92 1.17
CA THR A 132 7.51 -14.56 2.22
C THR A 132 9.01 -14.22 2.10
N GLU A 133 9.84 -14.81 2.95
CA GLU A 133 11.28 -14.61 2.96
C GLU A 133 12.01 -15.16 1.71
N THR A 134 11.32 -15.91 0.86
CA THR A 134 11.88 -16.46 -0.37
C THR A 134 11.38 -15.75 -1.64
N CYS A 135 10.42 -14.80 -1.50
CA CYS A 135 9.89 -14.02 -2.62
C CYS A 135 10.90 -12.95 -3.08
N ALA A 136 11.66 -13.24 -4.10
CA ALA A 136 12.66 -12.33 -4.61
C ALA A 136 12.07 -11.13 -5.38
N GLU A 137 10.95 -11.33 -6.08
CA GLU A 137 10.38 -10.33 -6.97
C GLU A 137 8.85 -10.32 -6.92
N MET A 138 8.26 -9.13 -6.84
CA MET A 138 6.82 -8.95 -7.00
C MET A 138 6.52 -7.66 -7.75
N VAL A 139 5.71 -7.78 -8.81
CA VAL A 139 5.16 -6.63 -9.54
C VAL A 139 3.65 -6.67 -9.42
N ILE A 140 3.05 -5.56 -9.01
CA ILE A 140 1.61 -5.34 -9.03
C ILE A 140 1.38 -4.02 -9.77
N ASP A 141 0.97 -4.12 -11.03
CA ASP A 141 0.74 -2.97 -11.90
C ASP A 141 -0.68 -3.01 -12.45
N HIS A 142 -1.43 -1.92 -12.28
CA HIS A 142 -2.83 -1.80 -12.65
C HIS A 142 -3.70 -2.94 -12.07
N ALA A 143 -3.74 -3.04 -10.75
CA ALA A 143 -4.61 -3.97 -10.03
C ALA A 143 -5.64 -3.23 -9.16
N VAL A 144 -6.72 -3.92 -8.83
CA VAL A 144 -7.65 -3.53 -7.76
C VAL A 144 -7.62 -4.63 -6.70
N ILE A 145 -7.27 -4.26 -5.47
CA ILE A 145 -7.20 -5.19 -4.32
C ILE A 145 -8.13 -4.64 -3.25
N GLU A 146 -9.12 -5.44 -2.86
CA GLU A 146 -10.18 -4.96 -1.97
C GLU A 146 -10.76 -6.04 -1.05
N TYR A 147 -11.36 -5.61 0.08
CA TYR A 147 -12.03 -6.44 1.10
C TYR A 147 -11.12 -7.39 1.87
N THR A 148 -9.84 -7.08 1.96
CA THR A 148 -8.81 -7.82 2.71
C THR A 148 -8.85 -7.51 4.21
N GLY A 149 -7.96 -8.14 4.95
CA GLY A 149 -7.71 -7.81 6.35
C GLY A 149 -8.41 -8.74 7.33
N GLY A 150 -8.63 -9.98 6.93
CA GLY A 150 -9.07 -11.02 7.85
C GLY A 150 -8.09 -11.16 9.03
N GLN A 151 -8.57 -11.69 10.14
CA GLN A 151 -7.75 -11.96 11.33
C GLN A 151 -6.75 -13.09 11.02
N VAL A 152 -5.49 -12.91 11.37
CA VAL A 152 -4.52 -14.02 11.40
C VAL A 152 -4.88 -14.93 12.56
N ILE A 153 -5.16 -16.19 12.27
CA ILE A 153 -5.56 -17.18 13.28
C ILE A 153 -4.65 -18.42 13.22
N GLU A 154 -4.78 -19.30 14.18
CA GLU A 154 -4.07 -20.59 14.14
C GLU A 154 -4.44 -21.38 12.87
N GLY A 155 -3.42 -21.85 12.16
CA GLY A 155 -3.57 -22.49 10.85
C GLY A 155 -3.41 -21.55 9.66
N SER A 156 -3.26 -20.24 9.89
CA SER A 156 -2.88 -19.29 8.85
C SER A 156 -1.49 -19.62 8.31
N PRO A 157 -1.30 -19.74 6.98
CA PRO A 157 0.01 -20.02 6.40
C PRO A 157 1.09 -19.02 6.78
N SER A 158 0.76 -17.72 6.82
CA SER A 158 1.70 -16.66 7.23
C SER A 158 2.07 -16.75 8.73
N ALA A 159 1.17 -17.21 9.60
CA ALA A 159 1.50 -17.48 11.00
C ALA A 159 2.42 -18.71 11.12
N THR A 160 2.15 -19.75 10.34
CA THR A 160 3.01 -20.94 10.26
C THR A 160 4.42 -20.61 9.76
N ALA A 161 4.52 -19.64 8.85
CA ALA A 161 5.80 -19.12 8.33
C ALA A 161 6.48 -18.12 9.30
N GLY A 162 5.86 -17.78 10.44
CA GLY A 162 6.42 -16.84 11.41
C GLY A 162 6.42 -15.37 10.96
N ILE A 163 5.63 -15.02 9.95
CA ILE A 163 5.50 -13.65 9.45
C ILE A 163 4.58 -12.83 10.35
N TYR A 164 3.49 -13.44 10.79
CA TYR A 164 2.51 -12.87 11.71
C TYR A 164 2.29 -13.78 12.93
N THR A 165 1.76 -13.19 13.98
CA THR A 165 1.35 -13.93 15.19
C THR A 165 -0.15 -14.18 15.13
N ALA A 166 -0.56 -15.44 15.28
CA ALA A 166 -1.97 -15.77 15.32
C ALA A 166 -2.66 -15.13 16.54
N GLY A 167 -3.78 -14.47 16.29
CA GLY A 167 -4.59 -13.78 17.29
C GLY A 167 -4.26 -12.29 17.49
N ASP A 168 -3.08 -11.83 17.05
CA ASP A 168 -2.64 -10.44 17.28
C ASP A 168 -2.88 -9.52 16.10
N ASP A 169 -2.65 -9.99 14.87
CA ASP A 169 -2.63 -9.18 13.67
C ASP A 169 -3.78 -9.51 12.70
N ALA A 170 -4.22 -8.50 11.97
CA ALA A 170 -5.04 -8.64 10.78
C ALA A 170 -4.17 -8.44 9.54
N TYR A 171 -4.47 -9.15 8.45
CA TYR A 171 -3.67 -9.08 7.23
C TYR A 171 -3.65 -7.69 6.61
N PRO A 172 -2.49 -7.09 6.34
CA PRO A 172 -2.37 -6.04 5.35
C PRO A 172 -2.80 -6.52 3.96
N GLN A 173 -3.18 -5.61 3.09
CA GLN A 173 -3.56 -6.00 1.72
C GLN A 173 -2.38 -6.56 0.94
N ILE A 174 -1.19 -5.95 1.13
CA ILE A 174 0.08 -6.44 0.56
C ILE A 174 1.15 -6.40 1.64
N THR A 175 1.87 -7.51 1.81
CA THR A 175 3.02 -7.64 2.72
C THR A 175 4.27 -8.06 1.97
N THR A 176 5.42 -7.47 2.31
CA THR A 176 6.74 -7.95 1.86
C THR A 176 7.63 -8.26 3.06
N ASN A 177 8.59 -9.18 2.93
CA ASN A 177 9.41 -9.57 4.08
C ASN A 177 10.92 -9.72 3.78
N ILE A 178 11.33 -10.09 2.57
CA ILE A 178 12.74 -10.32 2.28
C ILE A 178 13.51 -9.01 2.09
N ILE A 179 14.69 -8.90 2.73
CA ILE A 179 15.52 -7.68 2.69
C ILE A 179 16.07 -7.40 1.28
N ASN A 180 16.41 -8.44 0.53
CA ASN A 180 16.95 -8.33 -0.83
C ASN A 180 15.86 -8.42 -1.91
N GLY A 181 14.59 -8.47 -1.53
CA GLY A 181 13.48 -8.50 -2.46
C GLY A 181 13.33 -7.21 -3.24
N LYS A 182 12.71 -7.31 -4.41
CA LYS A 182 12.44 -6.20 -5.31
C LYS A 182 10.94 -6.14 -5.58
N TYR A 183 10.34 -5.01 -5.29
CA TYR A 183 8.89 -4.86 -5.30
C TYR A 183 8.48 -3.60 -6.08
N VAL A 184 7.55 -3.75 -7.00
CA VAL A 184 6.96 -2.63 -7.75
C VAL A 184 5.45 -2.71 -7.63
N ILE A 185 4.85 -1.71 -7.01
CA ILE A 185 3.40 -1.62 -6.82
C ILE A 185 2.97 -0.28 -7.40
N THR A 186 2.34 -0.32 -8.57
CA THR A 186 2.09 0.89 -9.36
C THR A 186 0.68 0.91 -9.95
N ASN A 187 0.15 2.12 -10.17
CA ASN A 187 -1.09 2.37 -10.91
C ASN A 187 -2.30 1.54 -10.42
N SER A 188 -2.31 1.16 -9.16
CA SER A 188 -3.25 0.22 -8.58
C SER A 188 -4.19 0.90 -7.58
N ILE A 189 -5.37 0.30 -7.37
CA ILE A 189 -6.34 0.72 -6.37
C ILE A 189 -6.31 -0.30 -5.23
N ILE A 190 -5.91 0.14 -4.04
CA ILE A 190 -5.79 -0.66 -2.83
C ILE A 190 -6.76 -0.10 -1.81
N ARG A 191 -7.90 -0.77 -1.65
CA ARG A 191 -9.01 -0.19 -0.88
C ARG A 191 -9.79 -1.19 -0.04
N ASN A 192 -10.64 -0.66 0.84
CA ASN A 192 -11.61 -1.44 1.61
C ASN A 192 -10.96 -2.57 2.40
N GLY A 193 -9.84 -2.28 3.08
CA GLY A 193 -9.12 -3.25 3.91
C GLY A 193 -9.23 -2.94 5.40
N TRP A 194 -9.33 -3.98 6.23
CA TRP A 194 -9.34 -3.82 7.70
C TRP A 194 -8.02 -3.29 8.25
N SER A 195 -6.88 -3.63 7.63
CA SER A 195 -5.53 -3.32 8.07
C SER A 195 -4.80 -2.40 7.08
N ASP A 196 -3.47 -2.38 7.12
CA ASP A 196 -2.63 -1.56 6.24
C ASP A 196 -2.88 -1.85 4.74
N GLY A 197 -2.78 -0.83 3.90
CA GLY A 197 -2.78 -1.03 2.46
C GLY A 197 -1.53 -1.80 2.03
N ILE A 198 -0.34 -1.30 2.37
CA ILE A 198 0.94 -1.97 2.14
C ILE A 198 1.75 -1.98 3.45
N TYR A 199 2.27 -3.15 3.81
CA TYR A 199 3.17 -3.35 4.94
C TYR A 199 4.49 -3.93 4.45
N LEU A 200 5.53 -3.11 4.42
CA LEU A 200 6.86 -3.50 3.97
C LEU A 200 7.74 -3.84 5.18
N MET A 201 8.14 -5.09 5.30
CA MET A 201 9.08 -5.55 6.34
C MET A 201 10.49 -5.80 5.77
N GLY A 202 10.74 -5.47 4.53
CA GLY A 202 12.04 -5.57 3.86
C GLY A 202 11.96 -5.30 2.37
N GLY A 203 13.11 -5.09 1.75
CA GLY A 203 13.29 -5.02 0.30
C GLY A 203 13.39 -3.62 -0.29
N SER A 204 13.66 -3.61 -1.57
CA SER A 204 13.69 -2.42 -2.44
C SER A 204 12.33 -2.24 -3.10
N ALA A 205 11.69 -1.08 -2.95
CA ALA A 205 10.32 -0.90 -3.42
C ALA A 205 10.11 0.42 -4.18
N ILE A 206 9.34 0.34 -5.27
CA ILE A 206 8.74 1.49 -5.95
C ILE A 206 7.22 1.39 -5.74
N ILE A 207 6.65 2.38 -5.06
CA ILE A 207 5.21 2.49 -4.79
C ILE A 207 4.73 3.78 -5.42
N ALA A 208 4.13 3.71 -6.62
CA ALA A 208 3.85 4.93 -7.36
C ALA A 208 2.53 4.91 -8.14
N GLY A 209 1.86 6.07 -8.15
CA GLY A 209 0.64 6.25 -8.93
C GLY A 209 -0.57 5.46 -8.42
N ASN A 210 -0.54 4.98 -7.18
CA ASN A 210 -1.63 4.20 -6.62
C ASN A 210 -2.70 5.08 -5.98
N VAL A 211 -3.89 4.53 -5.87
CA VAL A 211 -4.97 5.05 -5.04
C VAL A 211 -5.17 4.12 -3.84
N PHE A 212 -4.92 4.63 -2.66
CA PHE A 212 -5.25 4.00 -1.39
C PHE A 212 -6.54 4.62 -0.86
N ALA A 213 -7.54 3.81 -0.50
CA ALA A 213 -8.79 4.32 0.02
C ALA A 213 -9.39 3.43 1.09
N ALA A 214 -9.81 4.02 2.18
CA ALA A 214 -10.44 3.29 3.29
C ALA A 214 -9.57 2.14 3.83
N ASN A 215 -8.26 2.39 4.00
CA ASN A 215 -7.37 1.42 4.62
C ASN A 215 -7.45 1.55 6.14
N GLY A 216 -7.69 0.41 6.82
CA GLY A 216 -7.73 0.29 8.25
C GLY A 216 -9.08 0.59 8.91
N TYR A 217 -9.40 -0.18 9.96
CA TYR A 217 -10.55 0.01 10.82
C TYR A 217 -10.15 0.36 12.26
N SER A 218 -9.32 -0.45 12.91
CA SER A 218 -8.87 -0.21 14.30
C SER A 218 -7.50 0.45 14.41
N GLY A 219 -6.81 0.59 13.32
CA GLY A 219 -5.48 1.15 13.16
C GLY A 219 -5.18 1.24 11.68
N ALA A 220 -3.91 1.15 11.33
CA ALA A 220 -3.42 1.00 9.97
C ALA A 220 -3.21 2.27 9.15
N GLU A 221 -2.30 2.16 8.28
CA GLU A 221 -1.81 3.17 7.35
C GLU A 221 -2.12 2.79 5.89
N ALA A 222 -2.04 3.74 4.97
CA ALA A 222 -2.03 3.40 3.55
C ALA A 222 -0.74 2.66 3.19
N VAL A 223 0.43 3.18 3.62
CA VAL A 223 1.73 2.53 3.47
C VAL A 223 2.50 2.58 4.79
N ASN A 224 2.94 1.42 5.25
CA ASN A 224 3.71 1.23 6.48
C ASN A 224 5.03 0.52 6.15
N ILE A 225 6.16 1.15 6.43
CA ILE A 225 7.48 0.55 6.21
C ILE A 225 8.20 0.28 7.52
N LYS A 226 9.05 -0.74 7.52
CA LYS A 226 9.85 -1.19 8.65
C LYS A 226 11.34 -1.25 8.28
N ALA A 227 12.17 -1.65 9.24
CA ALA A 227 13.60 -1.85 9.01
C ALA A 227 13.90 -2.80 7.84
N GLY A 228 15.02 -2.57 7.17
CA GLY A 228 15.43 -3.34 5.98
C GLY A 228 14.75 -2.91 4.67
N VAL A 229 13.98 -1.82 4.69
CA VAL A 229 13.30 -1.29 3.50
C VAL A 229 14.07 -0.13 2.90
N ARG A 230 14.19 -0.11 1.56
CA ARG A 230 14.51 1.08 0.76
C ARG A 230 13.36 1.32 -0.20
N ALA A 231 12.66 2.44 -0.06
CA ALA A 231 11.45 2.69 -0.84
C ALA A 231 11.40 4.10 -1.44
N ASP A 232 10.90 4.18 -2.67
CA ASP A 232 10.39 5.41 -3.27
C ASP A 232 8.86 5.34 -3.32
N ILE A 233 8.19 6.29 -2.67
CA ILE A 233 6.73 6.35 -2.53
C ILE A 233 6.27 7.67 -3.18
N ALA A 234 5.74 7.62 -4.39
CA ALA A 234 5.57 8.81 -5.20
C ALA A 234 4.26 8.86 -5.99
N GLY A 235 3.66 10.04 -6.05
CA GLY A 235 2.50 10.27 -6.91
C GLY A 235 1.24 9.48 -6.52
N ASN A 236 1.14 9.04 -5.25
CA ASN A 236 -0.01 8.29 -4.78
C ASN A 236 -1.11 9.22 -4.24
N ILE A 237 -2.35 8.80 -4.38
CA ILE A 237 -3.51 9.34 -3.66
C ILE A 237 -3.77 8.44 -2.45
N MET A 238 -3.89 9.02 -1.26
CA MET A 238 -4.21 8.31 -0.02
C MET A 238 -5.43 8.97 0.61
N PHE A 239 -6.60 8.40 0.37
CA PHE A 239 -7.87 8.93 0.83
C PHE A 239 -8.35 8.18 2.08
N SER A 240 -8.56 8.93 3.15
CA SER A 240 -9.13 8.42 4.41
C SER A 240 -8.44 7.17 4.98
N PRO A 241 -7.09 7.13 5.08
CA PRO A 241 -6.45 6.08 5.88
C PRO A 241 -6.85 6.26 7.35
N ASN A 242 -7.02 5.14 8.06
CA ASN A 242 -7.56 5.22 9.43
C ASN A 242 -6.61 5.92 10.40
N THR A 243 -5.29 5.75 10.24
CA THR A 243 -4.29 6.40 11.08
C THR A 243 -3.47 7.40 10.27
N ASN A 244 -2.49 6.95 9.49
CA ASN A 244 -1.65 7.83 8.68
C ASN A 244 -1.72 7.45 7.19
N GLY A 245 -1.43 8.39 6.31
CA GLY A 245 -1.12 8.05 4.92
C GLY A 245 0.15 7.22 4.86
N LEU A 246 1.21 7.71 5.50
CA LEU A 246 2.52 7.06 5.53
C LEU A 246 3.01 6.85 6.95
N LYS A 247 3.52 5.65 7.25
CA LYS A 247 4.35 5.38 8.42
C LYS A 247 5.73 4.93 7.96
N LEU A 248 6.72 5.79 8.22
CA LEU A 248 8.11 5.60 7.81
C LEU A 248 8.92 5.27 9.07
N SER A 249 9.29 4.00 9.23
CA SER A 249 9.83 3.49 10.48
C SER A 249 10.98 2.52 10.25
N SER A 250 12.02 2.58 11.10
CA SER A 250 13.02 1.54 11.19
C SER A 250 12.72 0.56 12.33
N SER A 251 11.44 0.40 12.71
CA SER A 251 11.03 -0.59 13.71
C SER A 251 11.45 -1.99 13.28
N GLY A 252 12.03 -2.74 14.22
CA GLY A 252 12.61 -4.06 13.95
C GLY A 252 14.04 -4.01 13.38
N GLN A 253 14.72 -2.85 13.48
CA GLN A 253 16.14 -2.75 13.08
C GLN A 253 17.00 -3.71 13.90
N SER A 254 17.89 -4.40 13.21
CA SER A 254 18.81 -5.39 13.77
C SER A 254 20.09 -5.44 12.93
N GLU A 255 21.01 -6.33 13.27
CA GLU A 255 22.23 -6.57 12.46
C GLU A 255 21.90 -7.03 11.03
N THR A 256 20.81 -7.76 10.85
CA THR A 256 20.39 -8.27 9.55
C THR A 256 19.36 -7.40 8.84
N ARG A 257 18.65 -6.55 9.56
CA ARG A 257 17.67 -5.59 9.03
C ARG A 257 18.16 -4.18 9.29
N GLY A 258 18.73 -3.56 8.29
CA GLY A 258 19.28 -2.22 8.38
C GLY A 258 18.22 -1.13 8.57
N GLN A 259 18.70 0.10 8.72
CA GLN A 259 17.86 1.29 8.75
C GLN A 259 16.94 1.38 7.54
N ALA A 260 15.69 1.75 7.76
CA ALA A 260 14.77 2.06 6.67
C ALA A 260 15.17 3.39 5.99
N ILE A 261 15.13 3.40 4.67
CA ILE A 261 15.40 4.58 3.83
C ILE A 261 14.17 4.79 2.95
N ALA A 262 13.51 5.94 3.10
CA ALA A 262 12.27 6.23 2.39
C ALA A 262 12.28 7.61 1.75
N ASN A 263 12.01 7.67 0.46
CA ASN A 263 11.69 8.90 -0.25
C ASN A 263 10.19 8.95 -0.50
N ALA A 264 9.49 9.87 0.13
CA ALA A 264 8.06 10.10 -0.04
C ALA A 264 7.85 11.48 -0.68
N TYR A 265 7.44 11.50 -1.94
CA TYR A 265 7.34 12.76 -2.68
C TYR A 265 6.15 12.79 -3.63
N ASN A 266 5.62 13.99 -3.83
CA ASN A 266 4.47 14.20 -4.69
C ASN A 266 3.28 13.26 -4.38
N ASN A 267 3.00 12.97 -3.11
CA ASN A 267 1.79 12.24 -2.72
C ASN A 267 0.70 13.24 -2.31
N THR A 268 -0.55 12.90 -2.56
CA THR A 268 -1.72 13.61 -2.02
C THR A 268 -2.37 12.77 -0.94
N ILE A 269 -2.39 13.25 0.30
CA ILE A 269 -2.94 12.56 1.46
C ILE A 269 -4.13 13.37 1.98
N VAL A 270 -5.30 12.74 2.02
CA VAL A 270 -6.57 13.42 2.32
C VAL A 270 -7.29 12.74 3.46
N ASN A 271 -7.81 13.52 4.41
CA ASN A 271 -8.65 13.07 5.50
C ASN A 271 -8.06 11.95 6.37
N ALA A 272 -6.73 11.92 6.53
CA ALA A 272 -6.08 10.88 7.34
C ALA A 272 -6.41 11.03 8.83
N GLY A 273 -6.67 9.92 9.50
CA GLY A 273 -6.80 9.79 10.96
C GLY A 273 -8.18 10.11 11.55
N TRP A 274 -9.15 10.56 10.78
CA TRP A 274 -10.45 11.01 11.29
C TRP A 274 -11.39 9.89 11.72
N ARG A 275 -11.27 8.71 11.12
CA ARG A 275 -12.12 7.56 11.45
C ARG A 275 -11.72 6.88 12.77
N ARG A 276 -10.57 7.27 13.32
CA ARG A 276 -10.07 6.77 14.59
C ARG A 276 -10.35 7.77 15.71
N ASP A 277 -11.46 7.56 16.42
CA ASP A 277 -11.89 8.46 17.48
C ASP A 277 -10.96 8.41 18.69
N GLY A 278 -10.73 9.56 19.33
CA GLY A 278 -9.89 9.70 20.53
C GLY A 278 -8.39 9.40 20.32
N GLU A 279 -7.99 8.92 19.14
CA GLU A 279 -6.64 8.44 18.87
C GLU A 279 -5.83 9.36 17.93
N LYS A 280 -4.53 9.21 18.00
CA LYS A 280 -3.60 9.96 17.13
C LYS A 280 -3.68 9.44 15.70
N GLY A 281 -3.64 10.34 14.74
CA GLY A 281 -3.57 10.06 13.32
C GLY A 281 -3.20 11.31 12.54
N GLY A 282 -2.58 11.14 11.41
CA GLY A 282 -2.10 12.27 10.61
C GLY A 282 -1.75 11.86 9.19
N CYS A 283 -0.96 12.68 8.50
CA CYS A 283 -0.56 12.37 7.13
C CYS A 283 0.65 11.45 7.08
N VAL A 284 1.73 11.87 7.70
CA VAL A 284 3.01 11.16 7.69
C VAL A 284 3.52 11.01 9.13
N TYR A 285 3.92 9.79 9.46
CA TYR A 285 4.55 9.47 10.74
C TYR A 285 5.95 8.92 10.50
N VAL A 286 6.97 9.61 11.01
CA VAL A 286 8.37 9.19 10.90
C VAL A 286 8.91 8.84 12.28
N GLU A 287 9.50 7.65 12.43
CA GLU A 287 9.97 7.18 13.73
C GLU A 287 11.16 6.21 13.64
N LYS A 288 11.70 5.85 14.82
CA LYS A 288 12.70 4.78 14.96
C LYS A 288 13.91 4.96 14.06
N ASN A 289 14.42 6.20 14.01
CA ASN A 289 15.60 6.54 13.25
C ASN A 289 15.50 6.23 11.74
N CYS A 290 14.30 6.30 11.15
CA CYS A 290 14.16 6.18 9.70
C CYS A 290 14.87 7.35 9.00
N LEU A 291 15.64 7.06 7.97
CA LEU A 291 16.17 8.09 7.05
C LEU A 291 15.10 8.41 6.01
N ALA A 292 14.45 9.55 6.18
CA ALA A 292 13.29 9.92 5.40
C ALA A 292 13.54 11.19 4.58
N THR A 293 13.12 11.16 3.32
CA THR A 293 12.98 12.35 2.49
C THR A 293 11.49 12.53 2.19
N VAL A 294 10.87 13.56 2.76
CA VAL A 294 9.44 13.84 2.64
C VAL A 294 9.26 15.22 2.05
N VAL A 295 8.98 15.30 0.74
CA VAL A 295 8.98 16.57 0.00
C VAL A 295 7.89 16.62 -1.07
N ASN A 296 7.46 17.82 -1.41
CA ASN A 296 6.45 18.08 -2.45
C ASN A 296 5.11 17.33 -2.25
N ASN A 297 4.82 16.87 -1.03
CA ASN A 297 3.54 16.25 -0.75
C ASN A 297 2.46 17.30 -0.49
N LEU A 298 1.22 16.98 -0.85
CA LEU A 298 0.04 17.77 -0.54
C LEU A 298 -0.79 17.02 0.49
N MET A 299 -0.91 17.59 1.68
CA MET A 299 -1.58 17.00 2.82
C MET A 299 -2.82 17.81 3.17
N VAL A 300 -3.99 17.20 3.03
CA VAL A 300 -5.28 17.88 3.07
C VAL A 300 -6.15 17.34 4.20
N ASN A 301 -6.64 18.21 5.05
CA ASN A 301 -7.60 17.87 6.10
C ASN A 301 -7.17 16.68 6.98
N CYS A 302 -5.91 16.50 7.28
CA CYS A 302 -5.48 15.44 8.19
C CYS A 302 -5.85 15.77 9.63
N LYS A 303 -6.22 14.76 10.43
CA LYS A 303 -6.90 14.93 11.71
C LYS A 303 -6.23 15.91 12.65
N PHE A 304 -4.97 15.72 12.99
CA PHE A 304 -4.31 16.62 13.92
C PHE A 304 -2.80 16.81 13.73
N ARG A 305 -2.21 16.09 12.81
CA ARG A 305 -0.82 16.29 12.40
C ARG A 305 -0.67 16.09 10.92
N ALA A 306 -0.09 17.07 10.30
CA ALA A 306 0.30 16.94 8.92
C ALA A 306 1.40 15.89 8.78
N MET A 307 2.41 15.97 9.65
CA MET A 307 3.50 15.02 9.76
C MET A 307 3.79 14.76 11.24
N THR A 308 4.16 13.52 11.55
CA THR A 308 4.30 13.10 12.95
C THR A 308 5.65 12.44 13.19
N PRO A 309 6.75 13.18 13.37
CA PRO A 309 7.98 12.60 13.89
C PRO A 309 7.79 12.20 15.37
N ASN A 310 8.52 11.19 15.80
CA ASN A 310 8.48 10.78 17.21
C ASN A 310 9.30 11.71 18.07
N TYR A 311 8.66 12.66 18.77
CA TYR A 311 9.32 13.62 19.65
C TYR A 311 9.28 13.26 21.14
N LYS A 312 8.83 12.07 21.52
CA LYS A 312 8.71 11.71 22.93
C LYS A 312 10.04 11.77 23.67
N ASN A 313 11.11 11.37 23.01
CA ASN A 313 12.47 11.46 23.57
C ASN A 313 13.48 11.72 22.44
N PRO A 314 13.78 12.97 22.11
CA PRO A 314 14.67 13.29 21.00
C PRO A 314 16.12 12.85 21.20
N ASN A 315 16.48 12.43 22.42
CA ASN A 315 17.82 11.95 22.73
C ASN A 315 17.93 10.44 22.79
N ALA A 316 16.82 9.70 22.65
CA ALA A 316 16.86 8.25 22.55
C ALA A 316 17.18 7.83 21.12
N SER A 317 18.00 6.80 20.95
CA SER A 317 18.39 6.26 19.62
C SER A 317 17.21 5.81 18.77
N ASP A 318 16.03 5.64 19.36
CA ASP A 318 14.79 5.22 18.68
C ASP A 318 13.75 6.36 18.58
N ALA A 319 14.11 7.58 18.98
CA ALA A 319 13.20 8.71 19.24
C ALA A 319 12.97 9.56 18.03
N GLY A 320 12.78 9.34 16.94
CA GLY A 320 12.52 10.28 15.87
C GLY A 320 12.99 9.75 14.53
N PHE A 321 13.43 10.64 13.72
CA PHE A 321 14.01 10.34 12.41
C PHE A 321 15.52 10.58 12.43
N ASP A 322 16.23 10.01 11.47
CA ASP A 322 17.64 10.29 11.24
C ASP A 322 17.85 11.80 10.98
N ASP A 323 18.88 12.39 11.55
CA ASP A 323 19.19 13.84 11.45
C ASP A 323 19.55 14.30 10.02
N LYS A 324 19.86 13.35 9.13
CA LYS A 324 20.06 13.58 7.69
C LYS A 324 18.76 13.58 6.89
N SER A 325 17.64 13.28 7.54
CA SER A 325 16.33 13.32 6.89
C SER A 325 15.99 14.72 6.40
N VAL A 326 15.34 14.79 5.25
CA VAL A 326 14.81 16.05 4.69
C VAL A 326 13.28 15.98 4.75
N ILE A 327 12.68 16.78 5.63
CA ILE A 327 11.24 16.88 5.77
C ILE A 327 10.88 18.35 5.58
N ASP A 328 10.65 18.73 4.33
CA ASP A 328 10.48 20.14 3.95
C ASP A 328 9.78 20.24 2.58
N TYR A 329 9.48 21.46 2.14
CA TYR A 329 8.85 21.70 0.85
C TYR A 329 7.54 20.91 0.65
N ASN A 330 6.75 20.77 1.71
CA ASN A 330 5.42 20.17 1.65
C ASN A 330 4.34 21.25 1.71
N MET A 331 3.13 20.92 1.27
CA MET A 331 1.98 21.79 1.44
C MET A 331 0.95 21.13 2.34
N TYR A 332 0.71 21.78 3.49
CA TYR A 332 -0.29 21.36 4.47
C TYR A 332 -1.47 22.30 4.39
N VAL A 333 -2.65 21.76 4.10
CA VAL A 333 -3.85 22.57 4.00
C VAL A 333 -5.00 21.96 4.80
N SER A 334 -5.82 22.82 5.38
CA SER A 334 -7.11 22.42 5.91
C SER A 334 -8.24 23.19 5.21
N GLY A 335 -9.38 22.54 5.10
CA GLY A 335 -10.60 23.22 4.73
C GLY A 335 -11.20 23.98 5.91
N THR A 336 -12.46 24.37 5.77
CA THR A 336 -13.25 25.02 6.83
C THR A 336 -13.71 24.06 7.92
N GLN A 337 -13.51 22.76 7.74
CA GLN A 337 -13.88 21.72 8.71
C GLN A 337 -12.93 21.78 9.92
N LYS A 338 -13.49 21.68 11.12
CA LYS A 338 -12.73 21.80 12.37
C LYS A 338 -12.56 20.45 13.04
N SER A 339 -11.38 20.24 13.65
CA SER A 339 -11.17 19.09 14.53
C SER A 339 -11.85 19.32 15.90
N PRO A 340 -12.58 18.33 16.41
CA PRO A 340 -13.10 18.38 17.78
C PRO A 340 -12.01 18.05 18.83
N ILE A 341 -10.83 17.60 18.42
CA ILE A 341 -9.83 17.07 19.33
C ILE A 341 -8.85 18.15 19.74
N VAL A 342 -8.80 18.44 21.04
CA VAL A 342 -7.78 19.23 21.70
C VAL A 342 -6.91 18.28 22.50
N TYR A 343 -5.62 18.22 22.19
CA TYR A 343 -4.68 17.41 22.97
C TYR A 343 -4.18 18.18 24.18
N PRO A 344 -4.17 17.60 25.37
CA PRO A 344 -3.64 18.22 26.57
C PRO A 344 -2.14 18.54 26.42
N GLU A 345 -1.71 19.65 26.94
CA GLU A 345 -0.28 20.04 26.98
C GLU A 345 0.61 18.98 27.66
N GLU A 346 0.05 18.26 28.64
CA GLU A 346 0.72 17.18 29.35
C GLU A 346 1.20 16.04 28.47
N SER A 347 0.57 15.84 27.31
CA SER A 347 1.06 14.89 26.32
C SER A 347 2.26 15.39 25.51
N ASN A 348 2.81 16.56 25.82
CA ASN A 348 3.81 17.29 25.04
C ASN A 348 3.41 17.56 23.58
N VAL A 349 2.14 17.63 23.33
CA VAL A 349 1.57 17.77 22.01
C VAL A 349 0.44 18.78 22.10
N ALA A 350 0.79 20.07 22.02
CA ALA A 350 -0.20 21.13 21.93
C ALA A 350 -0.69 21.21 20.49
N TYR A 351 -1.86 20.63 20.22
CA TYR A 351 -2.53 20.82 18.94
C TYR A 351 -3.82 21.58 19.13
N SER A 352 -3.96 22.62 18.40
CA SER A 352 -5.25 23.19 18.07
C SER A 352 -5.54 22.84 16.62
N TYR A 353 -6.65 22.19 16.37
CA TYR A 353 -7.01 21.79 15.02
C TYR A 353 -8.05 22.68 14.39
N GLU A 354 -7.84 23.91 14.48
CA GLU A 354 -8.42 24.85 13.51
C GLU A 354 -7.36 25.12 12.44
N GLY A 355 -7.17 24.22 11.51
CA GLY A 355 -6.05 24.25 10.58
C GLY A 355 -4.79 23.59 11.18
N TYR A 356 -3.71 23.58 10.44
CA TYR A 356 -2.44 23.05 10.91
C TYR A 356 -1.74 24.05 11.84
N ASN A 357 -1.99 23.96 13.14
CA ASN A 357 -1.20 24.66 14.12
C ASN A 357 -0.24 23.68 14.77
N TYR A 358 0.96 23.62 14.26
CA TYR A 358 1.97 22.67 14.68
C TYR A 358 2.91 23.33 15.66
N LYS A 359 2.69 23.11 16.94
CA LYS A 359 3.60 23.58 17.99
C LYS A 359 3.91 22.43 18.94
N HIS A 360 5.14 21.98 18.92
CA HIS A 360 5.65 21.03 19.88
C HIS A 360 7.03 21.50 20.36
N LYS A 361 7.30 21.45 21.69
CA LYS A 361 8.54 21.94 22.27
C LYS A 361 9.80 21.26 21.72
N ASN A 362 9.65 20.03 21.22
CA ASN A 362 10.72 19.23 20.65
C ASN A 362 10.69 19.24 19.11
N TYR A 363 9.91 20.12 18.51
CA TYR A 363 9.89 20.25 17.05
C TYR A 363 11.25 20.72 16.55
N ASN A 364 11.84 19.94 15.65
CA ASN A 364 13.09 20.36 15.04
C ASN A 364 12.85 21.57 14.13
N PRO A 365 13.45 22.74 14.42
CA PRO A 365 13.24 23.94 13.62
C PRO A 365 13.77 23.82 12.19
N ALA A 366 14.56 22.80 11.87
CA ALA A 366 15.02 22.54 10.51
C ALA A 366 14.00 21.74 9.66
N VAL A 367 12.90 21.28 10.26
CA VAL A 367 11.80 20.64 9.56
C VAL A 367 10.78 21.67 9.11
N ASP A 368 10.23 21.51 7.92
CA ASP A 368 9.18 22.38 7.34
C ASP A 368 9.55 23.87 7.26
N THR A 369 10.82 24.18 7.05
CA THR A 369 11.29 25.59 6.94
C THR A 369 10.82 26.27 5.66
N HIS A 370 10.58 25.50 4.59
CA HIS A 370 10.10 25.99 3.29
C HIS A 370 8.72 25.40 2.94
N SER A 371 8.10 24.69 3.87
CA SER A 371 6.77 24.14 3.63
C SER A 371 5.69 25.23 3.70
N VAL A 372 4.65 25.07 2.90
CA VAL A 372 3.46 25.92 2.97
C VAL A 372 2.51 25.33 4.01
N ILE A 373 2.29 26.07 5.08
CA ILE A 373 1.39 25.67 6.16
C ILE A 373 0.20 26.63 6.17
N ALA A 374 -0.93 26.16 5.68
CA ALA A 374 -2.19 26.91 5.72
C ALA A 374 -2.87 26.66 7.06
N ALA A 375 -2.83 27.66 7.91
CA ALA A 375 -3.42 27.64 9.25
C ALA A 375 -4.76 28.37 9.27
N LYS A 376 -5.40 28.37 10.44
CA LYS A 376 -6.72 28.95 10.77
C LYS A 376 -7.09 30.24 10.06
N ASP A 377 -6.17 31.19 9.98
CA ASP A 377 -6.42 32.53 9.44
C ASP A 377 -5.91 32.68 8.00
N ASN A 378 -5.34 31.64 7.43
CA ASN A 378 -4.78 31.62 6.09
C ASN A 378 -5.12 30.29 5.40
N LEU A 379 -6.41 29.99 5.28
CA LEU A 379 -6.87 28.78 4.61
C LEU A 379 -6.57 28.86 3.12
N VAL A 380 -5.99 27.79 2.60
CA VAL A 380 -5.65 27.66 1.18
C VAL A 380 -6.39 26.45 0.63
N ASN A 381 -7.15 26.65 -0.44
CA ASN A 381 -7.74 25.55 -1.19
C ASN A 381 -6.77 25.15 -2.30
N PRO A 382 -6.35 23.88 -2.39
CA PRO A 382 -5.48 23.40 -3.44
C PRO A 382 -6.13 23.40 -4.83
N ARG A 383 -7.46 23.59 -4.92
CA ARG A 383 -8.22 23.69 -6.16
C ARG A 383 -8.03 22.47 -7.06
N PHE A 384 -8.46 21.33 -6.57
CA PHE A 384 -8.57 20.13 -7.38
C PHE A 384 -9.64 20.30 -8.47
N VAL A 385 -9.46 19.62 -9.59
CA VAL A 385 -10.40 19.67 -10.72
C VAL A 385 -11.78 19.16 -10.34
N ASN A 386 -11.85 18.06 -9.58
CA ASN A 386 -13.13 17.51 -9.10
C ASN A 386 -12.98 16.86 -7.71
N PHE A 387 -12.61 17.64 -6.71
CA PHE A 387 -12.66 17.25 -5.32
C PHE A 387 -12.78 18.50 -4.44
N ASP A 388 -13.89 18.62 -3.73
CA ASP A 388 -14.10 19.75 -2.81
C ASP A 388 -13.70 19.36 -1.38
N ILE A 389 -12.63 19.95 -0.89
CA ILE A 389 -12.06 19.69 0.44
C ILE A 389 -13.01 20.11 1.59
N ASN A 390 -14.02 20.93 1.32
CA ASN A 390 -14.99 21.40 2.31
C ASN A 390 -16.31 20.61 2.28
N ALA A 391 -16.61 19.97 1.15
CA ALA A 391 -17.87 19.24 0.95
C ALA A 391 -17.75 17.77 1.37
N VAL A 392 -16.56 17.15 1.18
CA VAL A 392 -16.33 15.75 1.57
C VAL A 392 -16.09 15.66 3.07
N GLY A 393 -16.95 14.91 3.78
CA GLY A 393 -16.86 14.74 5.23
C GLY A 393 -15.50 14.17 5.67
N LEU A 394 -15.00 14.64 6.82
CA LEU A 394 -13.67 14.22 7.33
C LEU A 394 -13.58 12.72 7.62
N THR A 395 -14.71 12.10 7.98
CA THR A 395 -14.80 10.66 8.26
C THR A 395 -15.29 9.85 7.06
N GLU A 396 -15.51 10.52 5.91
CA GLU A 396 -15.90 9.81 4.67
C GLU A 396 -14.82 8.83 4.25
N TYR A 397 -15.23 7.62 3.87
CA TYR A 397 -14.35 6.57 3.41
C TYR A 397 -14.75 5.98 2.05
N GLY A 398 -15.97 6.24 1.59
CA GLY A 398 -16.42 5.84 0.26
C GLY A 398 -15.67 6.61 -0.82
N TYR A 399 -14.73 5.94 -1.49
CA TYR A 399 -13.99 6.57 -2.56
C TYR A 399 -14.84 6.66 -3.82
N ASN A 400 -15.01 7.87 -4.33
CA ASN A 400 -15.71 8.11 -5.58
C ASN A 400 -14.71 8.14 -6.74
N SER A 401 -14.89 7.26 -7.72
CA SER A 401 -14.04 7.18 -8.91
C SER A 401 -14.10 8.43 -9.80
N ASP A 402 -15.13 9.25 -9.64
CA ASP A 402 -15.27 10.50 -10.40
C ASP A 402 -14.40 11.63 -9.82
N TRP A 403 -13.85 11.47 -8.61
CA TRP A 403 -12.95 12.46 -8.06
C TRP A 403 -11.68 12.58 -8.89
N ASP A 404 -11.31 13.83 -9.13
CA ASP A 404 -10.14 14.19 -9.92
C ASP A 404 -9.22 15.09 -9.09
N PHE A 405 -8.12 14.53 -8.66
CA PHE A 405 -7.11 15.20 -7.86
C PHE A 405 -6.04 15.94 -8.68
N HIS A 406 -6.24 16.11 -9.99
CA HIS A 406 -5.42 17.05 -10.75
C HIS A 406 -5.65 18.47 -10.25
N LEU A 407 -4.61 19.27 -10.29
CA LEU A 407 -4.69 20.67 -9.88
C LEU A 407 -5.27 21.52 -11.05
N SER A 408 -6.14 22.46 -10.71
CA SER A 408 -6.56 23.46 -11.68
C SER A 408 -5.42 24.42 -12.05
N ALA A 409 -5.47 25.07 -13.21
CA ALA A 409 -4.40 25.91 -13.71
C ALA A 409 -4.04 27.10 -12.81
N ASP A 410 -4.96 27.50 -11.93
CA ASP A 410 -4.79 28.58 -10.96
C ASP A 410 -4.55 28.06 -9.53
N SER A 411 -4.21 26.79 -9.38
CA SER A 411 -3.94 26.17 -8.09
C SER A 411 -2.71 26.76 -7.42
N PRO A 412 -2.80 27.12 -6.11
CA PRO A 412 -1.63 27.56 -5.34
C PRO A 412 -0.66 26.39 -5.05
N ALA A 413 -1.04 25.16 -5.34
CA ALA A 413 -0.19 24.00 -5.20
C ALA A 413 0.72 23.73 -6.42
N LEU A 414 0.62 24.54 -7.46
CA LEU A 414 1.55 24.52 -8.60
C LEU A 414 2.84 25.25 -8.25
N GLY A 415 3.95 24.88 -8.91
CA GLY A 415 5.24 25.53 -8.74
C GLY A 415 6.00 25.12 -7.47
N ALA A 416 5.61 24.03 -6.82
CA ALA A 416 6.39 23.45 -5.72
C ALA A 416 7.79 23.08 -6.18
N THR A 417 8.77 23.42 -5.40
CA THR A 417 10.16 23.11 -5.71
C THR A 417 10.84 22.51 -4.47
N SER A 418 11.23 21.25 -4.60
CA SER A 418 12.27 20.70 -3.74
C SER A 418 13.56 20.65 -4.52
N ALA A 419 14.60 21.26 -4.00
CA ALA A 419 15.79 21.51 -4.78
C ALA A 419 16.65 20.25 -5.07
N SER A 420 16.46 19.11 -4.39
CA SER A 420 17.47 18.03 -4.51
C SER A 420 17.05 16.66 -3.95
N VAL A 421 15.95 16.09 -4.40
CA VAL A 421 15.70 14.68 -4.09
C VAL A 421 15.99 13.82 -5.31
N ALA A 422 17.00 12.96 -5.19
CA ALA A 422 17.22 11.90 -6.14
C ALA A 422 16.47 10.65 -5.65
N PRO A 423 15.47 10.16 -6.36
CA PRO A 423 14.84 8.90 -6.03
C PRO A 423 15.88 7.76 -5.95
N SER A 424 15.68 6.83 -5.03
CA SER A 424 16.57 5.67 -4.86
C SER A 424 16.69 4.84 -6.13
N PHE A 425 15.62 4.79 -6.92
CA PHE A 425 15.54 3.99 -8.15
C PHE A 425 15.32 4.86 -9.40
N ALA A 426 15.94 6.04 -9.44
CA ALA A 426 15.94 6.89 -10.63
C ALA A 426 16.57 6.18 -11.86
N ASN A 427 17.59 5.35 -11.61
CA ASN A 427 18.23 4.52 -12.64
C ASN A 427 17.55 3.17 -12.86
N GLY A 428 16.50 2.90 -12.08
CA GLY A 428 15.65 1.74 -12.21
C GLY A 428 15.93 0.61 -11.22
N LEU A 429 14.92 -0.21 -11.03
CA LEU A 429 14.92 -1.47 -10.32
C LEU A 429 14.57 -2.55 -11.34
N GLU A 430 15.52 -3.44 -11.62
CA GLU A 430 15.32 -4.52 -12.60
C GLU A 430 14.58 -5.68 -11.96
N ILE A 431 13.44 -6.06 -12.55
CA ILE A 431 12.59 -7.19 -12.16
C ILE A 431 12.20 -7.95 -13.43
N ASN A 432 12.44 -9.25 -13.46
CA ASN A 432 12.08 -10.12 -14.57
C ASN A 432 12.49 -9.56 -15.93
N GLY A 433 13.74 -9.06 -16.03
CA GLY A 433 14.32 -8.48 -17.26
C GLY A 433 13.72 -7.13 -17.69
N LYS A 434 12.82 -6.54 -16.91
CA LYS A 434 12.25 -5.21 -17.15
C LYS A 434 12.77 -4.21 -16.13
N LEU A 435 13.13 -3.02 -16.60
CA LEU A 435 13.61 -1.94 -15.76
C LEU A 435 12.43 -1.04 -15.36
N TYR A 436 12.15 -0.93 -14.05
CA TYR A 436 11.15 -0.06 -13.47
C TYR A 436 11.83 1.14 -12.83
N GLN A 437 11.45 2.34 -13.20
CA GLN A 437 12.03 3.57 -12.66
C GLN A 437 11.07 4.28 -11.73
N SER A 438 11.60 4.84 -10.66
CA SER A 438 10.83 5.75 -9.82
C SER A 438 10.47 7.01 -10.60
N PRO A 439 9.25 7.55 -10.41
CA PRO A 439 8.86 8.79 -11.04
C PRO A 439 9.83 9.94 -10.71
N ALA A 440 10.06 10.82 -11.66
CA ALA A 440 10.77 12.06 -11.37
C ALA A 440 9.90 12.98 -10.50
N LEU A 441 10.55 13.85 -9.72
CA LEU A 441 9.82 14.89 -8.96
C LEU A 441 9.07 15.81 -9.93
N LYS A 442 7.83 16.13 -9.56
CA LYS A 442 6.98 17.07 -10.27
C LYS A 442 7.09 18.46 -9.63
N PRO A 443 7.01 19.55 -10.41
CA PRO A 443 7.03 20.92 -9.89
C PRO A 443 5.65 21.33 -9.33
N CYS A 444 5.05 20.48 -8.51
CA CYS A 444 3.80 20.74 -7.81
C CYS A 444 3.80 20.04 -6.46
N TYR A 445 2.95 20.50 -5.54
CA TYR A 445 2.60 19.73 -4.37
C TYR A 445 1.54 18.69 -4.75
N GLY A 446 1.73 17.44 -4.29
CA GLY A 446 0.80 16.36 -4.53
C GLY A 446 1.04 15.52 -5.78
N ALA A 447 0.14 14.56 -5.99
CA ALA A 447 0.29 13.48 -6.97
C ALA A 447 0.20 13.92 -8.42
N PHE A 448 -0.63 14.92 -8.70
CA PHE A 448 -0.91 15.36 -10.06
C PHE A 448 -0.76 16.87 -10.20
N ALA A 449 -0.10 17.28 -11.26
CA ALA A 449 -0.12 18.65 -11.74
C ALA A 449 -1.45 18.93 -12.50
N THR A 450 -1.47 19.92 -13.37
CA THR A 450 -2.59 20.12 -14.30
C THR A 450 -2.67 18.98 -15.31
N LYS A 451 -3.88 18.74 -15.84
CA LYS A 451 -4.07 17.87 -17.00
C LYS A 451 -3.37 18.40 -18.21
#